data_52e0ce5cbda8efe2b0de3953c65d1fde
#
_entry.id   52e0ce5cbda8efe2b0de3953c65d1fde
#
_cell.length_a   1.000
_cell.length_b   1.000
_cell.length_c   1.000
_cell.angle_alpha   90.00
_cell.angle_beta   90.00
_cell.angle_gamma   90.00
#
_symmetry.space_group_name_H-M   'P 1'
#
loop_
_entity.id
_entity.type
_entity.pdbx_description
1 polymer ?
#
loop_
_entity_poly.entity_id
_entity_poly.type
_entity_poly.pdbx_seq_one_letter_code
_entity_poly.pdbx_strand_id
1 'polypeptide(L)'
;MVHGVIATSMAWKENSPTYLHIISRDPNVGHVVTIPVEDPFFTFHTGNAWDSVDEEGNPVVELDCCAVDSGDILYQVHRYGVMERHAGENKEITPTVQKKQRGITIPPSPSVAFGDFHRYRATWNLKEKTAKSSYTVIARNIEFPRFASHLACQKTRYVWACQYEAATAEGSERFSLVKVDTETGQVTKIERESTMFSEPVFVPNPDSISGDEDDGALLSFANIIDSRGPDHDRCILSIVDSKTMKEIGRCDIGQFIATTFHGSFVDIDFVSVAIN
;
A
#
# COMPACT_ATOMS: atom_id res chain seq x y z
N MET A 1 1.15 21.82 22.73
CA MET A 1 0.62 20.95 21.66
C MET A 1 1.26 21.42 20.36
N VAL A 2 2.02 20.59 19.69
CA VAL A 2 2.57 20.93 18.38
C VAL A 2 1.42 20.78 17.38
N HIS A 3 0.81 21.88 16.99
CA HIS A 3 -0.16 21.89 15.89
C HIS A 3 0.62 21.78 14.59
N GLY A 4 0.86 20.56 14.11
CA GLY A 4 1.56 20.34 12.85
C GLY A 4 1.09 19.05 12.18
N VAL A 5 0.95 19.10 10.87
CA VAL A 5 0.83 17.88 10.06
C VAL A 5 2.07 17.01 10.28
N ILE A 6 1.95 15.70 10.12
CA ILE A 6 3.05 14.74 10.27
C ILE A 6 4.31 15.20 9.53
N ALA A 7 4.14 15.75 8.33
CA ALA A 7 5.22 16.32 7.52
C ALA A 7 6.07 17.40 8.21
N THR A 8 5.52 18.14 9.18
CA THR A 8 6.28 19.19 9.86
C THR A 8 7.22 18.65 10.95
N SER A 9 7.02 17.44 11.41
CA SER A 9 7.86 16.77 12.41
C SER A 9 8.95 15.89 11.79
N MET A 10 8.88 15.64 10.48
CA MET A 10 9.85 14.84 9.74
C MET A 10 10.76 15.70 8.88
N ALA A 11 11.85 15.12 8.40
CA ALA A 11 12.77 15.76 7.46
C ALA A 11 13.18 14.75 6.40
N TRP A 12 13.08 15.15 5.15
CA TRP A 12 13.62 14.41 4.02
C TRP A 12 15.01 14.95 3.65
N LYS A 13 15.96 14.06 3.52
CA LYS A 13 17.33 14.38 3.10
C LYS A 13 17.63 13.63 1.80
N GLU A 14 17.63 14.33 0.69
CA GLU A 14 17.81 13.76 -0.67
C GLU A 14 19.10 12.91 -0.80
N ASN A 15 20.14 13.23 -0.03
CA ASN A 15 21.41 12.52 -0.07
C ASN A 15 21.61 11.60 1.16
N SER A 16 20.55 11.30 1.91
CA SER A 16 20.66 10.38 3.03
C SER A 16 20.52 8.96 2.52
N PRO A 17 21.51 8.09 2.72
CA PRO A 17 21.39 6.71 2.25
C PRO A 17 20.29 5.98 2.99
N THR A 18 19.58 5.10 2.29
CA THR A 18 18.67 4.13 2.86
C THR A 18 19.40 2.81 3.04
N TYR A 19 19.07 2.08 4.11
CA TYR A 19 19.71 0.81 4.42
C TYR A 19 18.68 -0.28 4.68
N LEU A 20 18.97 -1.48 4.21
CA LEU A 20 18.30 -2.70 4.63
C LEU A 20 19.10 -3.32 5.78
N HIS A 21 18.50 -3.45 6.93
CA HIS A 21 19.09 -4.13 8.09
C HIS A 21 18.53 -5.55 8.14
N ILE A 22 19.39 -6.53 7.96
CA ILE A 22 19.02 -7.94 8.06
C ILE A 22 19.25 -8.39 9.50
N ILE A 23 18.17 -8.83 10.12
CA ILE A 23 18.17 -9.27 11.52
C ILE A 23 17.70 -10.73 11.55
N SER A 24 18.47 -11.60 12.16
CA SER A 24 18.09 -13.00 12.33
C SER A 24 16.90 -13.11 13.30
N ARG A 25 15.99 -14.02 12.99
CA ARG A 25 14.91 -14.40 13.91
C ARG A 25 15.40 -15.24 15.09
N ASP A 26 16.63 -15.80 15.00
CA ASP A 26 17.33 -16.38 16.15
C ASP A 26 17.90 -15.25 17.02
N PRO A 27 17.42 -15.09 18.26
CA PRO A 27 17.86 -14.02 19.15
C PRO A 27 19.36 -14.11 19.52
N ASN A 28 19.97 -15.28 19.37
CA ASN A 28 21.40 -15.47 19.64
C ASN A 28 22.28 -14.94 18.51
N VAL A 29 21.73 -14.74 17.31
CA VAL A 29 22.47 -14.20 16.15
C VAL A 29 22.28 -12.68 16.05
N GLY A 30 21.04 -12.22 16.19
CA GLY A 30 20.71 -10.79 16.13
C GLY A 30 20.97 -10.18 14.75
N HIS A 31 21.64 -9.01 14.73
CA HIS A 31 21.97 -8.30 13.50
C HIS A 31 23.00 -9.06 12.65
N VAL A 32 22.67 -9.30 11.39
CA VAL A 32 23.50 -10.05 10.44
C VAL A 32 24.33 -9.12 9.56
N VAL A 33 23.67 -8.20 8.86
CA VAL A 33 24.31 -7.29 7.91
C VAL A 33 23.47 -6.04 7.67
N THR A 34 24.11 -4.94 7.35
CA THR A 34 23.50 -3.72 6.86
C THR A 34 23.90 -3.52 5.40
N ILE A 35 22.92 -3.38 4.52
CA ILE A 35 23.10 -3.29 3.07
C ILE A 35 22.58 -1.93 2.59
N PRO A 36 23.41 -1.10 1.94
CA PRO A 36 22.95 0.16 1.39
C PRO A 36 22.03 -0.08 0.20
N VAL A 37 21.01 0.76 0.08
CA VAL A 37 20.14 0.85 -1.08
C VAL A 37 20.63 2.03 -1.94
N GLU A 38 20.69 1.84 -3.24
CA GLU A 38 21.26 2.81 -4.18
C GLU A 38 20.47 4.13 -4.13
N ASP A 39 19.14 4.05 -4.22
CA ASP A 39 18.28 5.22 -4.20
C ASP A 39 17.54 5.33 -2.86
N PRO A 40 17.56 6.51 -2.21
CA PRO A 40 16.77 6.73 -1.01
C PRO A 40 15.28 6.70 -1.33
N PHE A 41 14.50 6.08 -0.47
CA PHE A 41 13.06 6.03 -0.61
C PHE A 41 12.36 6.17 0.73
N PHE A 42 11.11 6.57 0.68
CA PHE A 42 10.17 6.53 1.79
C PHE A 42 9.14 5.41 1.55
N THR A 43 8.70 4.73 2.60
CA THR A 43 7.63 3.75 2.51
C THR A 43 6.69 3.88 3.70
N PHE A 44 5.39 3.80 3.45
CA PHE A 44 4.38 3.60 4.49
C PHE A 44 4.13 2.11 4.74
N HIS A 45 4.07 1.32 3.65
CA HIS A 45 3.64 -0.06 3.73
C HIS A 45 4.61 -0.99 3.02
N THR A 46 4.93 -2.06 3.73
CA THR A 46 5.61 -3.22 3.17
C THR A 46 4.58 -4.27 2.77
N GLY A 47 4.87 -5.00 1.71
CA GLY A 47 4.19 -6.22 1.35
C GLY A 47 4.77 -7.41 2.12
N ASN A 48 5.16 -8.46 1.40
CA ASN A 48 5.80 -9.64 1.98
C ASN A 48 7.33 -9.56 1.92
N ALA A 49 7.99 -10.38 2.72
CA ALA A 49 9.43 -10.58 2.64
C ALA A 49 9.74 -12.05 2.89
N TRP A 50 10.75 -12.57 2.22
CA TRP A 50 11.20 -13.97 2.37
C TRP A 50 12.69 -14.08 2.14
N ASP A 51 13.24 -15.19 2.59
CA ASP A 51 14.65 -15.54 2.39
C ASP A 51 14.82 -16.77 1.47
N SER A 52 15.97 -16.83 0.84
CA SER A 52 16.39 -17.90 -0.06
C SER A 52 17.92 -17.97 -0.12
N VAL A 53 18.43 -18.77 -1.02
CA VAL A 53 19.84 -18.80 -1.39
C VAL A 53 19.99 -18.66 -2.91
N ASP A 54 21.05 -17.98 -3.35
CA ASP A 54 21.37 -17.89 -4.77
C ASP A 54 22.10 -19.14 -5.28
N GLU A 55 22.45 -19.16 -6.58
CA GLU A 55 23.13 -20.29 -7.22
C GLU A 55 24.54 -20.55 -6.65
N GLU A 56 25.17 -19.52 -6.10
CA GLU A 56 26.47 -19.59 -5.43
C GLU A 56 26.36 -19.97 -3.94
N GLY A 57 25.15 -20.15 -3.41
CA GLY A 57 24.87 -20.49 -2.02
C GLY A 57 24.93 -19.29 -1.07
N ASN A 58 24.90 -18.06 -1.57
CA ASN A 58 24.82 -16.88 -0.74
C ASN A 58 23.39 -16.65 -0.24
N PRO A 59 23.20 -16.18 0.99
CA PRO A 59 21.87 -15.78 1.46
C PRO A 59 21.29 -14.64 0.67
N VAL A 60 19.98 -14.71 0.43
CA VAL A 60 19.19 -13.70 -0.26
C VAL A 60 17.98 -13.38 0.58
N VAL A 61 17.64 -12.10 0.69
CA VAL A 61 16.34 -11.63 1.21
C VAL A 61 15.68 -10.80 0.15
N GLU A 62 14.40 -11.07 -0.09
CA GLU A 62 13.55 -10.25 -0.94
C GLU A 62 12.49 -9.58 -0.07
N LEU A 63 12.23 -8.31 -0.36
CA LEU A 63 11.26 -7.46 0.34
C LEU A 63 10.43 -6.70 -0.68
N ASP A 64 9.13 -6.86 -0.61
CA ASP A 64 8.17 -6.07 -1.37
C ASP A 64 7.69 -4.88 -0.55
N CYS A 65 7.69 -3.68 -1.13
CA CYS A 65 7.15 -2.49 -0.49
C CYS A 65 6.71 -1.43 -1.50
N CYS A 66 5.86 -0.51 -1.04
CA CYS A 66 5.49 0.68 -1.80
C CYS A 66 6.55 1.75 -1.54
N ALA A 67 7.38 2.02 -2.52
CA ALA A 67 8.49 2.96 -2.42
C ALA A 67 8.15 4.31 -3.07
N VAL A 68 8.39 5.39 -2.37
CA VAL A 68 8.21 6.76 -2.83
C VAL A 68 9.57 7.45 -2.83
N ASP A 69 9.92 8.11 -3.90
CA ASP A 69 11.23 8.72 -4.13
C ASP A 69 11.43 10.07 -3.43
N SER A 70 10.41 10.57 -2.73
CA SER A 70 10.49 11.85 -2.02
C SER A 70 9.71 11.83 -0.70
N GLY A 71 10.04 12.80 0.18
CA GLY A 71 9.31 13.04 1.42
C GLY A 71 7.97 13.78 1.23
N ASP A 72 7.65 14.19 0.02
CA ASP A 72 6.45 15.00 -0.27
C ASP A 72 5.15 14.23 0.02
N ILE A 73 5.18 12.90 -0.06
CA ILE A 73 4.09 12.01 0.33
C ILE A 73 3.60 12.29 1.76
N LEU A 74 4.49 12.63 2.68
CA LEU A 74 4.15 12.94 4.07
C LEU A 74 3.24 14.16 4.20
N TYR A 75 3.35 15.10 3.27
CA TYR A 75 2.46 16.25 3.22
C TYR A 75 1.18 15.95 2.44
N GLN A 76 1.25 15.05 1.47
CA GLN A 76 0.12 14.69 0.62
C GLN A 76 -0.84 13.73 1.30
N VAL A 77 -0.41 12.96 2.29
CA VAL A 77 -1.21 11.91 2.93
C VAL A 77 -2.55 12.40 3.48
N HIS A 78 -2.63 13.66 3.92
CA HIS A 78 -3.89 14.24 4.40
C HIS A 78 -4.91 14.50 3.28
N ARG A 79 -4.50 14.40 2.01
CA ARG A 79 -5.38 14.54 0.83
C ARG A 79 -5.89 13.20 0.34
N TYR A 80 -5.32 12.10 0.80
CA TYR A 80 -5.81 10.78 0.44
C TYR A 80 -7.22 10.58 0.95
N GLY A 81 -8.08 10.13 0.07
CA GLY A 81 -9.49 9.95 0.39
C GLY A 81 -10.33 11.22 0.30
N VAL A 82 -9.75 12.35 -0.07
CA VAL A 82 -10.49 13.58 -0.34
C VAL A 82 -10.63 13.72 -1.84
N MET A 83 -11.80 13.38 -2.36
CA MET A 83 -12.10 13.61 -3.77
C MET A 83 -12.26 15.11 -4.07
N GLU A 84 -12.10 15.48 -5.33
CA GLU A 84 -12.03 16.87 -5.78
C GLU A 84 -13.19 17.77 -5.29
N ARG A 85 -14.39 17.20 -5.10
CA ARG A 85 -15.54 17.90 -4.54
C ARG A 85 -15.27 18.41 -3.12
N HIS A 86 -14.57 17.63 -2.30
CA HIS A 86 -14.23 17.99 -0.92
C HIS A 86 -12.96 18.85 -0.84
N ALA A 87 -12.08 18.76 -1.82
CA ALA A 87 -10.90 19.62 -1.92
C ALA A 87 -11.26 21.09 -2.16
N GLY A 88 -12.43 21.35 -2.77
CA GLY A 88 -12.92 22.70 -3.03
C GLY A 88 -13.17 23.55 -1.78
N GLU A 89 -13.56 22.92 -0.68
CA GLU A 89 -13.85 23.58 0.59
C GLU A 89 -12.58 23.95 1.37
N ASN A 90 -11.45 23.31 1.08
CA ASN A 90 -10.17 23.53 1.74
C ASN A 90 -9.19 24.40 0.92
N LYS A 91 -9.68 25.13 -0.08
CA LYS A 91 -8.84 25.98 -0.94
C LYS A 91 -8.07 27.06 -0.19
N GLU A 92 -8.52 27.46 1.00
CA GLU A 92 -7.86 28.52 1.79
C GLU A 92 -6.57 28.07 2.48
N ILE A 93 -6.30 26.77 2.56
CA ILE A 93 -5.15 26.23 3.31
C ILE A 93 -3.94 25.99 2.43
N THR A 94 -4.08 26.04 1.10
CA THR A 94 -2.97 25.76 0.19
C THR A 94 -2.15 27.05 -0.04
N PRO A 95 -0.91 27.14 0.48
CA PRO A 95 -0.05 28.28 0.20
C PRO A 95 0.17 28.43 -1.31
N THR A 96 0.06 29.65 -1.81
CA THR A 96 0.24 29.94 -3.24
C THR A 96 1.70 29.84 -3.72
N VAL A 97 2.64 29.83 -2.78
CA VAL A 97 4.08 29.77 -3.06
C VAL A 97 4.67 28.50 -2.45
N GLN A 98 5.20 27.66 -3.31
CA GLN A 98 5.93 26.47 -2.88
C GLN A 98 7.20 26.87 -2.13
N LYS A 99 7.49 26.19 -1.03
CA LYS A 99 8.74 26.31 -0.28
C LYS A 99 9.21 24.93 0.17
N LYS A 100 10.51 24.74 0.22
CA LYS A 100 11.09 23.55 0.85
C LYS A 100 11.22 23.78 2.36
N GLN A 101 10.71 22.85 3.14
CA GLN A 101 10.88 22.81 4.58
C GLN A 101 11.38 21.42 4.97
N ARG A 102 12.61 21.36 5.50
CA ARG A 102 13.26 20.09 5.86
C ARG A 102 13.30 19.07 4.71
N GLY A 103 13.52 19.55 3.47
CA GLY A 103 13.56 18.72 2.27
C GLY A 103 12.19 18.35 1.68
N ILE A 104 11.09 18.77 2.29
CA ILE A 104 9.73 18.51 1.82
C ILE A 104 9.18 19.76 1.15
N THR A 105 8.60 19.60 -0.03
CA THR A 105 7.97 20.71 -0.77
C THR A 105 6.57 20.98 -0.25
N ILE A 106 6.28 22.24 0.09
CA ILE A 106 5.00 22.67 0.66
C ILE A 106 4.46 23.89 -0.12
N PRO A 107 3.28 23.83 -0.72
CA PRO A 107 2.47 22.62 -0.97
C PRO A 107 3.20 21.69 -1.92
N PRO A 108 2.93 20.39 -1.85
CA PRO A 108 3.46 19.47 -2.83
C PRO A 108 2.89 19.77 -4.22
N SER A 109 3.52 19.20 -5.24
CA SER A 109 2.94 19.20 -6.59
C SER A 109 1.49 18.73 -6.54
N PRO A 110 0.58 19.26 -7.37
CA PRO A 110 -0.84 18.90 -7.37
C PRO A 110 -1.09 17.42 -7.64
N SER A 111 -0.15 16.71 -8.24
CA SER A 111 -0.25 15.27 -8.45
C SER A 111 0.07 14.53 -7.15
N VAL A 112 -0.95 14.06 -6.45
CA VAL A 112 -0.78 13.02 -5.45
C VAL A 112 -0.46 11.73 -6.20
N ALA A 113 0.62 11.06 -5.85
CA ALA A 113 0.95 9.75 -6.38
C ALA A 113 1.17 8.80 -5.21
N PHE A 114 0.67 7.58 -5.33
CA PHE A 114 1.10 6.47 -4.49
C PHE A 114 2.54 6.10 -4.83
N GLY A 115 3.17 5.30 -3.97
CA GLY A 115 4.47 4.74 -4.27
C GLY A 115 4.43 3.75 -5.43
N ASP A 116 5.57 3.49 -6.04
CA ASP A 116 5.73 2.36 -6.93
C ASP A 116 5.97 1.08 -6.11
N PHE A 117 5.37 -0.03 -6.50
CA PHE A 117 5.54 -1.31 -5.83
C PHE A 117 6.85 -1.95 -6.28
N HIS A 118 7.82 -1.96 -5.38
CA HIS A 118 9.17 -2.45 -5.61
C HIS A 118 9.36 -3.80 -4.93
N ARG A 119 10.15 -4.68 -5.58
CA ARG A 119 10.81 -5.82 -4.97
C ARG A 119 12.28 -5.50 -4.82
N TYR A 120 12.72 -5.33 -3.59
CA TYR A 120 14.13 -5.23 -3.24
C TYR A 120 14.71 -6.63 -3.06
N ARG A 121 15.90 -6.84 -3.60
CA ARG A 121 16.67 -8.04 -3.44
C ARG A 121 18.01 -7.69 -2.79
N ALA A 122 18.28 -8.27 -1.63
CA ALA A 122 19.52 -8.10 -0.89
C ALA A 122 20.28 -9.43 -0.82
N THR A 123 21.56 -9.41 -1.15
CA THR A 123 22.44 -10.57 -1.04
C THR A 123 23.72 -10.19 -0.33
N TRP A 124 24.35 -11.13 0.37
CA TRP A 124 25.62 -10.91 1.05
C TRP A 124 26.46 -12.18 1.14
N ASN A 125 27.78 -11.98 1.19
CA ASN A 125 28.73 -13.05 1.41
C ASN A 125 29.64 -12.68 2.61
N LEU A 126 29.48 -13.38 3.73
CA LEU A 126 30.20 -13.08 4.96
C LEU A 126 31.70 -13.37 4.86
N LYS A 127 32.11 -14.33 4.02
CA LYS A 127 33.53 -14.71 3.84
C LYS A 127 34.25 -13.61 3.05
N GLU A 128 33.63 -13.11 2.00
CA GLU A 128 34.18 -12.08 1.13
C GLU A 128 33.88 -10.66 1.65
N LYS A 129 33.04 -10.54 2.67
CA LYS A 129 32.59 -9.26 3.24
C LYS A 129 31.93 -8.37 2.17
N THR A 130 31.19 -8.98 1.24
CA THR A 130 30.44 -8.28 0.22
C THR A 130 28.96 -8.27 0.53
N ALA A 131 28.28 -7.18 0.21
CA ALA A 131 26.84 -7.06 0.32
C ALA A 131 26.33 -6.11 -0.77
N LYS A 132 25.23 -6.47 -1.41
CA LYS A 132 24.62 -5.67 -2.47
C LYS A 132 23.10 -5.73 -2.39
N SER A 133 22.45 -4.68 -2.85
CA SER A 133 21.01 -4.64 -3.08
C SER A 133 20.72 -4.22 -4.51
N SER A 134 19.55 -4.59 -4.97
CA SER A 134 18.94 -4.13 -6.21
C SER A 134 17.44 -4.10 -6.02
N TYR A 135 16.70 -3.43 -6.91
CA TYR A 135 15.26 -3.51 -6.91
C TYR A 135 14.69 -3.61 -8.33
N THR A 136 13.47 -4.08 -8.39
CA THR A 136 12.66 -4.12 -9.61
C THR A 136 11.33 -3.43 -9.32
N VAL A 137 10.92 -2.54 -10.21
CA VAL A 137 9.58 -1.94 -10.16
C VAL A 137 8.59 -2.95 -10.76
N ILE A 138 7.65 -3.41 -9.94
CA ILE A 138 6.64 -4.39 -10.34
C ILE A 138 5.38 -3.70 -10.87
N ALA A 139 4.92 -2.69 -10.15
CA ALA A 139 3.71 -1.93 -10.50
C ALA A 139 3.85 -0.48 -10.05
N ARG A 140 3.06 0.43 -10.63
CA ARG A 140 3.13 1.86 -10.35
C ARG A 140 1.90 2.38 -9.64
N ASN A 141 2.11 3.41 -8.82
CA ASN A 141 1.05 4.11 -8.08
C ASN A 141 0.23 3.16 -7.19
N ILE A 142 0.90 2.29 -6.46
CA ILE A 142 0.31 1.26 -5.61
C ILE A 142 0.54 1.61 -4.14
N GLU A 143 -0.49 1.46 -3.34
CA GLU A 143 -0.44 1.55 -1.88
C GLU A 143 -1.37 0.54 -1.22
N PHE A 144 -1.16 0.33 0.09
CA PHE A 144 -1.90 -0.66 0.89
C PHE A 144 -1.77 -2.08 0.35
N PRO A 145 -0.54 -2.57 0.13
CA PRO A 145 -0.32 -3.90 -0.43
C PRO A 145 -0.72 -4.98 0.57
N ARG A 146 -1.51 -5.92 0.12
CA ARG A 146 -1.93 -7.11 0.87
C ARG A 146 -1.62 -8.36 0.08
N PHE A 147 -1.21 -9.39 0.76
CA PHE A 147 -0.95 -10.73 0.22
C PHE A 147 -1.67 -11.78 1.07
N ALA A 148 -1.70 -13.02 0.62
CA ALA A 148 -2.27 -14.13 1.38
C ALA A 148 -1.47 -14.35 2.67
N SER A 149 -2.00 -13.94 3.82
CA SER A 149 -1.28 -13.85 5.09
C SER A 149 -0.72 -15.20 5.59
N HIS A 150 -1.34 -16.32 5.22
CA HIS A 150 -0.84 -17.65 5.54
C HIS A 150 0.48 -17.99 4.80
N LEU A 151 0.83 -17.20 3.76
CA LEU A 151 2.10 -17.29 3.03
C LEU A 151 3.14 -16.27 3.52
N ALA A 152 2.95 -15.68 4.70
CA ALA A 152 3.94 -14.77 5.27
C ALA A 152 5.32 -15.44 5.37
N CYS A 153 6.36 -14.70 4.99
CA CYS A 153 7.74 -15.18 4.89
C CYS A 153 7.99 -16.26 3.82
N GLN A 154 7.08 -16.43 2.88
CA GLN A 154 7.25 -17.30 1.71
C GLN A 154 7.08 -16.45 0.45
N LYS A 155 7.67 -16.88 -0.67
CA LYS A 155 7.47 -16.19 -1.95
C LYS A 155 5.99 -16.19 -2.31
N THR A 156 5.42 -15.01 -2.55
CA THR A 156 4.05 -14.83 -3.03
C THR A 156 4.06 -14.32 -4.46
N ARG A 157 3.06 -14.74 -5.23
CA ARG A 157 2.87 -14.28 -6.61
C ARG A 157 1.89 -13.13 -6.71
N TYR A 158 0.85 -13.11 -5.87
CA TYR A 158 -0.21 -12.13 -5.98
C TYR A 158 -0.20 -11.15 -4.83
N VAL A 159 -0.43 -9.87 -5.18
CA VAL A 159 -0.63 -8.79 -4.23
C VAL A 159 -1.88 -8.03 -4.62
N TRP A 160 -2.73 -7.76 -3.64
CA TRP A 160 -3.89 -6.89 -3.80
C TRP A 160 -3.59 -5.56 -3.13
N ALA A 161 -4.03 -4.47 -3.76
CA ALA A 161 -3.68 -3.13 -3.31
C ALA A 161 -4.70 -2.08 -3.80
N CYS A 162 -4.50 -0.85 -3.39
CA CYS A 162 -5.13 0.31 -4.01
C CYS A 162 -4.20 0.90 -5.05
N GLN A 163 -4.75 1.34 -6.19
CA GLN A 163 -4.04 2.10 -7.20
C GLN A 163 -4.69 3.48 -7.34
N TYR A 164 -3.85 4.51 -7.33
CA TYR A 164 -4.29 5.86 -7.58
C TYR A 164 -3.93 6.29 -9.01
N GLU A 165 -4.89 6.89 -9.69
CA GLU A 165 -4.68 7.54 -10.98
C GLU A 165 -5.12 8.99 -10.87
N ALA A 166 -4.21 9.91 -11.13
CA ALA A 166 -4.49 11.35 -11.08
C ALA A 166 -5.52 11.76 -12.13
N ALA A 167 -6.28 12.80 -11.83
CA ALA A 167 -7.18 13.41 -12.80
C ALA A 167 -6.41 13.89 -14.03
N THR A 168 -7.00 13.64 -15.21
CA THR A 168 -6.50 14.12 -16.50
C THR A 168 -7.50 15.10 -17.11
N ALA A 169 -7.16 15.68 -18.25
CA ALA A 169 -8.12 16.52 -19.01
C ALA A 169 -9.38 15.74 -19.44
N GLU A 170 -9.29 14.41 -19.49
CA GLU A 170 -10.32 13.50 -20.02
C GLU A 170 -11.03 12.70 -18.93
N GLY A 171 -10.57 12.75 -17.67
CA GLY A 171 -11.14 11.96 -16.58
C GLY A 171 -10.80 12.46 -15.17
N SER A 172 -11.70 12.18 -14.22
CA SER A 172 -11.49 12.45 -12.80
C SER A 172 -10.45 11.51 -12.19
N GLU A 173 -9.93 11.88 -11.01
CA GLU A 173 -9.06 10.98 -10.25
C GLU A 173 -9.80 9.69 -9.85
N ARG A 174 -9.05 8.59 -9.78
CA ARG A 174 -9.59 7.26 -9.49
C ARG A 174 -8.79 6.57 -8.42
N PHE A 175 -9.49 5.84 -7.57
CA PHE A 175 -8.93 4.95 -6.56
C PHE A 175 -9.46 3.54 -6.81
N SER A 176 -8.68 2.76 -7.52
CA SER A 176 -9.05 1.41 -7.94
C SER A 176 -8.57 0.37 -6.95
N LEU A 177 -9.27 -0.75 -6.86
CA LEU A 177 -8.79 -1.95 -6.22
C LEU A 177 -8.08 -2.79 -7.29
N VAL A 178 -6.86 -3.22 -7.01
CA VAL A 178 -6.03 -3.95 -7.98
C VAL A 178 -5.50 -5.26 -7.44
N LYS A 179 -5.26 -6.19 -8.37
CA LYS A 179 -4.47 -7.40 -8.20
C LYS A 179 -3.25 -7.30 -9.08
N VAL A 180 -2.09 -7.48 -8.49
CA VAL A 180 -0.80 -7.48 -9.18
C VAL A 180 -0.25 -8.90 -9.21
N ASP A 181 0.04 -9.42 -10.40
CA ASP A 181 0.85 -10.61 -10.58
C ASP A 181 2.32 -10.18 -10.54
N THR A 182 3.00 -10.49 -9.46
CA THR A 182 4.38 -10.03 -9.22
C THR A 182 5.43 -10.70 -10.12
N GLU A 183 5.08 -11.79 -10.79
CA GLU A 183 5.98 -12.48 -11.73
C GLU A 183 5.91 -11.87 -13.13
N THR A 184 4.73 -11.40 -13.53
CA THR A 184 4.53 -10.84 -14.88
C THR A 184 4.41 -9.32 -14.90
N GLY A 185 4.16 -8.70 -13.75
CA GLY A 185 3.84 -7.28 -13.66
C GLY A 185 2.42 -6.94 -14.14
N GLN A 186 1.60 -7.96 -14.45
CA GLN A 186 0.23 -7.72 -14.90
C GLN A 186 -0.63 -7.18 -13.76
N VAL A 187 -1.35 -6.09 -14.03
CA VAL A 187 -2.31 -5.48 -13.11
C VAL A 187 -3.73 -5.71 -13.64
N THR A 188 -4.55 -6.36 -12.82
CA THR A 188 -5.99 -6.50 -13.05
C THR A 188 -6.70 -5.60 -12.05
N LYS A 189 -7.68 -4.82 -12.50
CA LYS A 189 -8.33 -3.84 -11.63
C LYS A 189 -9.85 -3.89 -11.68
N ILE A 190 -10.46 -3.50 -10.57
CA ILE A 190 -11.84 -3.09 -10.48
C ILE A 190 -11.85 -1.60 -10.18
N GLU A 191 -12.47 -0.86 -11.07
CA GLU A 191 -12.68 0.58 -10.93
C GLU A 191 -14.13 0.92 -11.18
N ARG A 192 -14.58 1.99 -10.53
CA ARG A 192 -15.92 2.55 -10.71
C ARG A 192 -15.83 4.04 -10.68
N GLU A 193 -16.60 4.67 -11.55
CA GLU A 193 -16.75 6.12 -11.53
C GLU A 193 -17.22 6.59 -10.14
N SER A 194 -16.66 7.71 -9.70
CA SER A 194 -16.99 8.34 -8.41
C SER A 194 -16.90 7.40 -7.21
N THR A 195 -16.05 6.39 -7.26
CA THR A 195 -15.88 5.40 -6.19
C THR A 195 -14.42 5.35 -5.75
N MET A 196 -14.22 5.38 -4.44
CA MET A 196 -12.92 5.25 -3.81
C MET A 196 -12.87 3.95 -3.03
N PHE A 197 -12.04 3.01 -3.47
CA PHE A 197 -11.75 1.81 -2.72
C PHE A 197 -10.71 2.09 -1.63
N SER A 198 -10.92 1.51 -0.46
CA SER A 198 -9.96 1.47 0.65
C SER A 198 -9.09 0.22 0.58
N GLU A 199 -8.14 0.11 1.52
CA GLU A 199 -7.29 -1.08 1.66
C GLU A 199 -8.08 -2.39 1.54
N PRO A 200 -7.65 -3.34 0.68
CA PRO A 200 -8.26 -4.67 0.61
C PRO A 200 -7.85 -5.55 1.79
N VAL A 201 -8.74 -6.38 2.26
CA VAL A 201 -8.45 -7.46 3.19
C VAL A 201 -8.73 -8.79 2.49
N PHE A 202 -7.69 -9.60 2.31
CA PHE A 202 -7.84 -10.93 1.72
C PHE A 202 -8.36 -11.93 2.76
N VAL A 203 -9.39 -12.65 2.37
CA VAL A 203 -9.99 -13.75 3.15
C VAL A 203 -9.86 -15.02 2.30
N PRO A 204 -9.03 -15.99 2.72
CA PRO A 204 -8.87 -17.23 1.97
C PRO A 204 -10.17 -18.03 1.95
N ASN A 205 -10.40 -18.78 0.88
CA ASN A 205 -11.49 -19.74 0.81
C ASN A 205 -11.18 -20.93 1.74
N PRO A 206 -11.98 -21.14 2.81
CA PRO A 206 -11.72 -22.25 3.75
C PRO A 206 -11.92 -23.63 3.10
N ASP A 207 -12.70 -23.71 2.04
CA ASP A 207 -13.00 -24.95 1.32
C ASP A 207 -12.13 -25.11 0.06
N SER A 208 -11.04 -24.33 -0.06
CA SER A 208 -10.15 -24.41 -1.21
C SER A 208 -9.53 -25.81 -1.37
N ILE A 209 -9.79 -26.42 -2.51
CA ILE A 209 -9.21 -27.72 -2.87
C ILE A 209 -7.96 -27.52 -3.74
N SER A 210 -7.92 -26.43 -4.50
CA SER A 210 -6.82 -26.15 -5.43
C SER A 210 -5.52 -25.75 -4.73
N GLY A 211 -5.61 -25.12 -3.56
CA GLY A 211 -4.47 -24.52 -2.88
C GLY A 211 -3.91 -23.30 -3.62
N ASP A 212 -4.69 -22.74 -4.58
CA ASP A 212 -4.27 -21.54 -5.30
C ASP A 212 -4.15 -20.36 -4.33
N GLU A 213 -3.06 -19.63 -4.42
CA GLU A 213 -2.75 -18.48 -3.56
C GLU A 213 -3.87 -17.41 -3.58
N ASP A 214 -4.55 -17.29 -4.70
CA ASP A 214 -5.58 -16.28 -4.94
C ASP A 214 -7.01 -16.82 -4.84
N ASP A 215 -7.20 -18.01 -4.25
CA ASP A 215 -8.53 -18.58 -4.00
C ASP A 215 -9.13 -18.01 -2.71
N GLY A 216 -10.03 -17.04 -2.87
CA GLY A 216 -10.65 -16.34 -1.74
C GLY A 216 -11.45 -15.12 -2.15
N ALA A 217 -11.70 -14.26 -1.21
CA ALA A 217 -12.40 -13.00 -1.39
C ALA A 217 -11.58 -11.82 -0.86
N LEU A 218 -11.78 -10.65 -1.46
CA LEU A 218 -11.31 -9.38 -0.95
C LEU A 218 -12.49 -8.63 -0.34
N LEU A 219 -12.26 -8.11 0.84
CA LEU A 219 -13.17 -7.17 1.50
C LEU A 219 -12.56 -5.77 1.41
N SER A 220 -13.29 -4.82 0.85
CA SER A 220 -12.83 -3.43 0.78
C SER A 220 -14.00 -2.49 1.02
N PHE A 221 -13.82 -1.51 1.88
CA PHE A 221 -14.76 -0.40 1.94
C PHE A 221 -14.62 0.45 0.67
N ALA A 222 -15.75 0.86 0.13
CA ALA A 222 -15.79 1.75 -1.01
C ALA A 222 -16.73 2.92 -0.76
N ASN A 223 -16.19 4.12 -0.81
CA ASN A 223 -16.97 5.34 -0.73
C ASN A 223 -17.44 5.74 -2.12
N ILE A 224 -18.74 5.92 -2.26
CA ILE A 224 -19.39 6.32 -3.51
C ILE A 224 -19.81 7.78 -3.37
N ILE A 225 -19.25 8.62 -4.22
CA ILE A 225 -19.55 10.05 -4.27
C ILE A 225 -20.71 10.28 -5.22
N ASP A 226 -21.80 10.80 -4.70
CA ASP A 226 -23.01 11.06 -5.48
C ASP A 226 -23.01 12.49 -6.06
N SER A 227 -23.32 12.62 -7.35
CA SER A 227 -23.40 13.94 -8.01
C SER A 227 -24.47 14.87 -7.43
N ARG A 228 -25.47 14.31 -6.73
CA ARG A 228 -26.56 15.08 -6.08
C ARG A 228 -26.11 15.82 -4.82
N GLY A 229 -24.97 15.46 -4.22
CA GLY A 229 -24.41 16.13 -3.05
C GLY A 229 -24.03 15.17 -1.91
N PRO A 230 -23.35 15.70 -0.88
CA PRO A 230 -22.78 14.91 0.23
C PRO A 230 -23.82 14.06 1.00
N ASP A 231 -25.05 14.56 1.11
CA ASP A 231 -26.14 13.83 1.81
C ASP A 231 -26.54 12.53 1.11
N HIS A 232 -26.09 12.35 -0.14
CA HIS A 232 -26.33 11.17 -0.96
C HIS A 232 -25.11 10.26 -1.08
N ASP A 233 -23.97 10.69 -0.55
CA ASP A 233 -22.76 9.86 -0.53
C ASP A 233 -22.99 8.61 0.31
N ARG A 234 -22.42 7.49 -0.13
CA ARG A 234 -22.60 6.18 0.49
C ARG A 234 -21.27 5.50 0.72
N CYS A 235 -21.22 4.70 1.77
CA CYS A 235 -20.18 3.72 1.97
C CYS A 235 -20.76 2.33 1.84
N ILE A 236 -20.07 1.48 1.10
CA ILE A 236 -20.39 0.06 0.96
C ILE A 236 -19.19 -0.78 1.41
N LEU A 237 -19.43 -1.98 1.88
CA LEU A 237 -18.45 -3.05 1.91
C LEU A 237 -18.58 -3.81 0.59
N SER A 238 -17.56 -3.71 -0.26
CA SER A 238 -17.47 -4.47 -1.51
C SER A 238 -16.82 -5.82 -1.23
N ILE A 239 -17.40 -6.89 -1.73
CA ILE A 239 -16.90 -8.25 -1.65
C ILE A 239 -16.52 -8.67 -3.06
N VAL A 240 -15.24 -8.90 -3.28
CA VAL A 240 -14.66 -9.15 -4.62
C VAL A 240 -14.04 -10.54 -4.64
N ASP A 241 -14.32 -11.31 -5.68
CA ASP A 241 -13.58 -12.55 -5.96
C ASP A 241 -12.12 -12.22 -6.24
N SER A 242 -11.21 -12.71 -5.41
CA SER A 242 -9.80 -12.33 -5.45
C SER A 242 -9.04 -12.85 -6.68
N LYS A 243 -9.56 -13.89 -7.31
CA LYS A 243 -8.96 -14.49 -8.52
C LYS A 243 -9.32 -13.70 -9.76
N THR A 244 -10.59 -13.38 -9.92
CA THR A 244 -11.13 -12.75 -11.13
C THR A 244 -11.28 -11.24 -11.04
N MET A 245 -11.13 -10.66 -9.86
CA MET A 245 -11.38 -9.24 -9.56
C MET A 245 -12.79 -8.79 -9.93
N LYS A 246 -13.77 -9.67 -9.77
CA LYS A 246 -15.19 -9.35 -9.98
C LYS A 246 -15.91 -9.22 -8.65
N GLU A 247 -16.71 -8.17 -8.50
CA GLU A 247 -17.56 -8.05 -7.32
C GLU A 247 -18.60 -9.16 -7.32
N ILE A 248 -18.66 -9.89 -6.22
CA ILE A 248 -19.59 -11.01 -6.00
C ILE A 248 -20.67 -10.67 -4.96
N GLY A 249 -20.49 -9.57 -4.25
CA GLY A 249 -21.47 -9.08 -3.29
C GLY A 249 -21.13 -7.71 -2.75
N ARG A 250 -22.09 -7.08 -2.10
CA ARG A 250 -21.89 -5.82 -1.37
C ARG A 250 -22.87 -5.67 -0.22
N CYS A 251 -22.46 -4.92 0.79
CA CYS A 251 -23.32 -4.50 1.89
C CYS A 251 -23.33 -2.97 1.95
N ASP A 252 -24.50 -2.37 2.05
CA ASP A 252 -24.64 -0.93 2.31
C ASP A 252 -24.28 -0.68 3.79
N ILE A 253 -23.27 0.13 4.05
CA ILE A 253 -22.82 0.51 5.38
C ILE A 253 -23.50 1.81 5.83
N GLY A 254 -24.03 2.58 4.89
CA GLY A 254 -24.72 3.83 5.14
C GLY A 254 -24.06 5.04 4.52
N GLN A 255 -24.05 6.15 5.26
CA GLN A 255 -23.45 7.39 4.76
C GLN A 255 -21.94 7.27 4.64
N PHE A 256 -21.34 8.19 3.87
CA PHE A 256 -19.91 8.32 3.72
C PHE A 256 -19.19 8.26 5.07
N ILE A 257 -18.21 7.44 5.15
CA ILE A 257 -17.27 7.38 6.28
C ILE A 257 -15.88 7.78 5.82
N ALA A 258 -15.11 8.34 6.75
CA ALA A 258 -13.72 8.65 6.47
C ALA A 258 -12.96 7.42 5.94
N THR A 259 -12.02 7.65 5.04
CA THR A 259 -11.18 6.58 4.50
C THR A 259 -10.55 5.78 5.64
N THR A 260 -10.81 4.48 5.65
CA THR A 260 -10.18 3.57 6.59
C THR A 260 -8.79 3.21 6.06
N PHE A 261 -7.76 3.42 6.87
CA PHE A 261 -6.39 3.08 6.47
C PHE A 261 -6.14 1.57 6.58
N HIS A 262 -6.58 0.96 7.68
CA HIS A 262 -6.29 -0.45 7.94
C HIS A 262 -7.51 -1.21 8.42
N GLY A 263 -7.62 -2.44 7.93
CA GLY A 263 -8.62 -3.40 8.35
C GLY A 263 -8.01 -4.79 8.56
N SER A 264 -8.72 -5.63 9.30
CA SER A 264 -8.41 -7.03 9.43
C SER A 264 -9.68 -7.85 9.47
N PHE A 265 -9.63 -9.04 8.88
CA PHE A 265 -10.66 -10.05 9.06
C PHE A 265 -10.30 -10.90 10.27
N VAL A 266 -11.25 -11.05 11.18
CA VAL A 266 -11.11 -11.92 12.35
C VAL A 266 -12.17 -13.00 12.22
N ASP A 267 -11.70 -14.23 11.98
CA ASP A 267 -12.57 -15.40 12.03
C ASP A 267 -12.84 -15.72 13.49
N ILE A 268 -14.01 -15.30 13.95
CA ILE A 268 -14.51 -15.65 15.27
C ILE A 268 -15.65 -16.64 15.02
N ASP A 269 -15.47 -17.87 15.43
CA ASP A 269 -16.61 -18.71 15.71
C ASP A 269 -17.53 -17.95 16.66
N PHE A 270 -18.65 -17.47 16.16
CA PHE A 270 -19.68 -16.80 16.96
C PHE A 270 -20.30 -17.80 17.94
N VAL A 271 -19.52 -18.28 18.88
CA VAL A 271 -20.04 -18.87 20.10
C VAL A 271 -20.49 -17.69 20.93
N SER A 272 -21.79 -17.37 20.81
CA SER A 272 -22.59 -16.53 21.70
C SER A 272 -21.79 -15.83 22.80
N VAL A 273 -21.31 -14.62 22.52
CA VAL A 273 -21.03 -13.68 23.59
C VAL A 273 -22.40 -13.26 24.13
N ALA A 274 -22.84 -13.91 25.15
CA ALA A 274 -23.96 -13.44 25.94
C ALA A 274 -23.53 -12.08 26.50
N ILE A 275 -24.10 -11.02 25.95
CA ILE A 275 -23.98 -9.69 26.53
C ILE A 275 -24.82 -9.74 27.79
N ASN A 276 -24.16 -9.89 28.94
CA ASN A 276 -24.77 -9.68 30.26
C ASN A 276 -24.81 -8.19 30.59
#